data_f242b837f1580da277e9d12de37701c7
#
_entry.id   f242b837f1580da277e9d12de37701c7
#
_cell.length_a   1.000
_cell.length_b   1.000
_cell.length_c   1.000
_cell.angle_alpha   90.00
_cell.angle_beta   90.00
_cell.angle_gamma   90.00
#
_symmetry.space_group_name_H-M   'P 1'
#
loop_
_entity.id
_entity.type
_entity.pdbx_description
1 polymer ?
#
loop_
_entity_poly.entity_id
_entity_poly.type
_entity_poly.pdbx_seq_one_letter_code
_entity_poly.pdbx_strand_id
1 'polypeptide(L)'
;DPLQLLRAFKNKARSKAEMMIRHNTTDYVGRITGKGLVEVIKPISQTAAELENFLTYAYARRALSRPDIDAGIELSDAEFVFNKYDSKKFRSASDELSAFADRVLEYYVDSRGMSPEVRDIIKEQNPIYLPLFRFFNEPSRFKSGTKSRISGKKPVKTLKGSGRQII
;
A
#
# COMPACT_ATOMS: atom_id res chain seq x y z
N ASP A 1 -13.58 17.05 -27.02
CA ASP A 1 -12.75 17.99 -26.24
C ASP A 1 -11.77 17.20 -25.35
N PRO A 2 -10.43 17.37 -25.54
CA PRO A 2 -9.40 16.67 -24.74
C PRO A 2 -9.54 16.90 -23.23
N LEU A 3 -10.04 18.06 -22.81
CA LEU A 3 -10.25 18.38 -21.39
C LEU A 3 -11.38 17.59 -20.77
N GLN A 4 -12.45 17.32 -21.53
CA GLN A 4 -13.56 16.46 -21.05
C GLN A 4 -13.11 15.02 -20.92
N LEU A 5 -12.32 14.50 -21.87
CA LEU A 5 -11.69 13.18 -21.79
C LEU A 5 -10.78 13.07 -20.57
N LEU A 6 -9.92 14.06 -20.33
CA LEU A 6 -9.03 14.07 -19.17
C LEU A 6 -9.82 14.05 -17.84
N ARG A 7 -10.90 14.84 -17.74
CA ARG A 7 -11.79 14.86 -16.56
C ARG A 7 -12.50 13.51 -16.36
N ALA A 8 -12.97 12.90 -17.45
CA ALA A 8 -13.62 11.59 -17.40
C ALA A 8 -12.66 10.50 -16.90
N PHE A 9 -11.42 10.47 -17.39
CA PHE A 9 -10.40 9.53 -16.93
C PHE A 9 -10.00 9.75 -15.48
N LYS A 10 -9.83 11.00 -15.04
CA LYS A 10 -9.52 11.34 -13.65
C LYS A 10 -10.63 10.89 -12.69
N ASN A 11 -11.87 11.14 -13.06
CA ASN A 11 -13.03 10.73 -12.25
C ASN A 11 -13.17 9.21 -12.21
N LYS A 12 -12.93 8.52 -13.32
CA LYS A 12 -12.97 7.05 -13.38
C LYS A 12 -11.93 6.40 -12.46
N ALA A 13 -10.69 6.90 -12.46
CA ALA A 13 -9.65 6.41 -11.58
C ALA A 13 -10.01 6.59 -10.10
N ARG A 14 -10.52 7.77 -9.72
CA ARG A 14 -10.98 8.05 -8.36
C ARG A 14 -12.13 7.15 -7.94
N SER A 15 -13.15 7.02 -8.79
CA SER A 15 -14.31 6.15 -8.51
C SER A 15 -13.90 4.70 -8.35
N LYS A 16 -12.94 4.21 -9.15
CA LYS A 16 -12.42 2.85 -9.05
C LYS A 16 -11.68 2.63 -7.73
N ALA A 17 -10.80 3.57 -7.35
CA ALA A 17 -10.11 3.50 -6.07
C ALA A 17 -11.10 3.53 -4.89
N GLU A 18 -12.08 4.41 -4.92
CA GLU A 18 -13.11 4.51 -3.88
C GLU A 18 -13.95 3.22 -3.78
N MET A 19 -14.29 2.61 -4.91
CA MET A 19 -14.98 1.33 -4.95
C MET A 19 -14.16 0.22 -4.29
N MET A 20 -12.86 0.12 -4.59
CA MET A 20 -11.97 -0.88 -4.00
C MET A 20 -11.75 -0.65 -2.50
N ILE A 21 -11.76 0.61 -2.05
CA ILE A 21 -11.67 0.95 -0.62
C ILE A 21 -12.97 0.57 0.11
N ARG A 22 -14.12 1.00 -0.39
CA ARG A 22 -15.41 0.93 0.34
C ARG A 22 -16.17 -0.37 0.16
N HIS A 23 -16.01 -1.05 -0.98
CA HIS A 23 -16.82 -2.20 -1.35
C HIS A 23 -15.96 -3.46 -1.59
N ASN A 24 -15.54 -3.68 -2.82
CA ASN A 24 -14.82 -4.88 -3.22
C ASN A 24 -13.67 -4.56 -4.16
N THR A 25 -12.60 -5.35 -4.09
CA THR A 25 -11.60 -5.36 -5.16
C THR A 25 -12.16 -6.07 -6.38
N THR A 26 -11.77 -5.62 -7.57
CA THR A 26 -12.19 -6.24 -8.84
C THR A 26 -11.00 -6.37 -9.77
N ASP A 27 -11.09 -7.29 -10.72
CA ASP A 27 -10.18 -7.33 -11.86
C ASP A 27 -10.45 -6.17 -12.84
N TYR A 28 -9.68 -6.11 -13.90
CA TYR A 28 -9.83 -5.08 -14.94
C TYR A 28 -11.17 -5.16 -15.68
N VAL A 29 -11.75 -6.35 -15.78
CA VAL A 29 -13.05 -6.59 -16.45
C VAL A 29 -14.23 -6.25 -15.52
N GLY A 30 -13.99 -6.12 -14.22
CA GLY A 30 -15.01 -5.77 -13.22
C GLY A 30 -15.53 -6.94 -12.39
N ARG A 31 -14.93 -8.14 -12.50
CA ARG A 31 -15.30 -9.28 -11.67
C ARG A 31 -14.72 -9.08 -10.26
N ILE A 32 -15.50 -9.41 -9.23
CA ILE A 32 -15.07 -9.31 -7.83
C ILE A 32 -13.93 -10.29 -7.57
N THR A 33 -12.84 -9.80 -7.00
CA THR A 33 -11.65 -10.56 -6.63
C THR A 33 -11.47 -10.72 -5.12
N GLY A 34 -12.15 -9.90 -4.32
CA GLY A 34 -12.13 -10.01 -2.87
C GLY A 34 -12.68 -8.79 -2.16
N LYS A 35 -12.48 -8.76 -0.84
CA LYS A 35 -12.96 -7.70 0.06
C LYS A 35 -12.31 -6.35 -0.23
N GLY A 36 -13.04 -5.27 -0.02
CA GLY A 36 -12.50 -3.92 0.01
C GLY A 36 -11.78 -3.60 1.32
N LEU A 37 -11.01 -2.52 1.32
CA LEU A 37 -10.18 -2.15 2.46
C LEU A 37 -11.00 -1.93 3.74
N VAL A 38 -12.15 -1.26 3.64
CA VAL A 38 -13.02 -1.00 4.81
C VAL A 38 -13.48 -2.31 5.46
N GLU A 39 -13.83 -3.32 4.66
CA GLU A 39 -14.22 -4.63 5.18
C GLU A 39 -13.03 -5.36 5.83
N VAL A 40 -11.84 -5.26 5.24
CA VAL A 40 -10.61 -5.85 5.79
C VAL A 40 -10.25 -5.26 7.15
N ILE A 41 -10.36 -3.93 7.32
CA ILE A 41 -9.99 -3.27 8.58
C ILE A 41 -11.12 -3.26 9.63
N LYS A 42 -12.35 -3.51 9.24
CA LYS A 42 -13.52 -3.47 10.14
C LYS A 42 -13.35 -4.29 11.43
N PRO A 43 -12.81 -5.52 11.40
CA PRO A 43 -12.62 -6.32 12.61
C PRO A 43 -11.69 -5.67 13.63
N ILE A 44 -10.73 -4.87 13.19
CA ILE A 44 -9.65 -4.28 14.00
C ILE A 44 -9.82 -2.77 14.25
N SER A 45 -10.91 -2.19 13.80
CA SER A 45 -11.23 -0.75 13.93
C SER A 45 -12.47 -0.48 14.78
N GLN A 46 -12.79 -1.39 15.70
CA GLN A 46 -13.93 -1.25 16.61
C GLN A 46 -13.73 -0.08 17.59
N THR A 47 -12.48 0.14 18.01
CA THR A 47 -12.06 1.28 18.83
C THR A 47 -10.78 1.88 18.25
N ALA A 48 -10.54 3.16 18.53
CA ALA A 48 -9.30 3.82 18.15
C ALA A 48 -8.06 3.11 18.73
N ALA A 49 -8.13 2.70 19.99
CA ALA A 49 -7.04 1.97 20.66
C ALA A 49 -6.75 0.61 20.00
N GLU A 50 -7.78 -0.12 19.56
CA GLU A 50 -7.58 -1.39 18.86
C GLU A 50 -6.90 -1.20 17.52
N LEU A 51 -7.30 -0.18 16.77
CA LEU A 51 -6.66 0.17 15.50
C LEU A 51 -5.20 0.57 15.70
N GLU A 52 -4.90 1.39 16.72
CA GLU A 52 -3.54 1.79 17.07
C GLU A 52 -2.67 0.58 17.45
N ASN A 53 -3.18 -0.32 18.28
CA ASN A 53 -2.50 -1.56 18.64
C ASN A 53 -2.22 -2.43 17.41
N PHE A 54 -3.18 -2.53 16.48
CA PHE A 54 -2.98 -3.26 15.22
C PHE A 54 -1.91 -2.60 14.36
N LEU A 55 -1.92 -1.27 14.21
CA LEU A 55 -0.91 -0.57 13.43
C LEU A 55 0.49 -0.77 14.02
N THR A 56 0.61 -0.72 15.34
CA THR A 56 1.85 -1.00 16.07
C THR A 56 2.33 -2.43 15.83
N TYR A 57 1.43 -3.41 15.90
CA TYR A 57 1.72 -4.81 15.57
C TYR A 57 2.17 -4.98 14.11
N ALA A 58 1.42 -4.41 13.17
CA ALA A 58 1.71 -4.54 11.74
C ALA A 58 3.05 -3.88 11.37
N TYR A 59 3.39 -2.78 12.02
CA TYR A 59 4.68 -2.12 11.89
C TYR A 59 5.83 -3.00 12.37
N ALA A 60 5.71 -3.56 13.57
CA ALA A 60 6.71 -4.48 14.11
C ALA A 60 6.88 -5.74 13.23
N ARG A 61 5.76 -6.34 12.81
CA ARG A 61 5.75 -7.49 11.89
C ARG A 61 6.48 -7.18 10.57
N ARG A 62 6.26 -5.98 10.02
CA ARG A 62 6.99 -5.54 8.82
C ARG A 62 8.48 -5.34 9.08
N ALA A 63 8.87 -4.71 10.18
CA ALA A 63 10.27 -4.51 10.53
C ALA A 63 11.00 -5.85 10.63
N LEU A 64 10.40 -6.84 11.28
CA LEU A 64 10.95 -8.20 11.40
C LEU A 64 11.01 -8.94 10.06
N SER A 65 10.10 -8.65 9.12
CA SER A 65 10.12 -9.28 7.79
C SER A 65 11.22 -8.76 6.89
N ARG A 66 11.80 -7.60 7.19
CA ARG A 66 12.83 -6.92 6.40
C ARG A 66 13.91 -6.32 7.31
N PRO A 67 14.68 -7.16 8.00
CA PRO A 67 15.75 -6.69 8.90
C PRO A 67 16.91 -5.99 8.16
N ASP A 68 16.96 -6.14 6.83
CA ASP A 68 17.90 -5.47 5.94
C ASP A 68 17.56 -3.98 5.68
N ILE A 69 16.36 -3.53 6.06
CA ILE A 69 15.91 -2.17 5.89
C ILE A 69 15.78 -1.51 7.27
N ASP A 70 16.43 -0.36 7.44
CA ASP A 70 16.20 0.48 8.62
C ASP A 70 14.72 0.92 8.67
N ALA A 71 13.99 0.30 9.58
CA ALA A 71 12.59 0.60 9.83
C ALA A 71 12.41 1.73 10.86
N GLY A 72 13.49 2.26 11.46
CA GLY A 72 13.41 3.25 12.53
C GLY A 72 13.02 2.68 13.89
N ILE A 73 13.12 1.35 14.05
CA ILE A 73 12.92 0.63 15.32
C ILE A 73 13.99 -0.46 15.41
N GLU A 74 14.57 -0.63 16.59
CA GLU A 74 15.48 -1.74 16.85
C GLU A 74 14.76 -3.08 16.73
N LEU A 75 15.45 -4.10 16.21
CA LEU A 75 14.83 -5.42 16.00
C LEU A 75 14.36 -6.06 17.31
N SER A 76 15.08 -5.85 18.41
CA SER A 76 14.68 -6.30 19.75
C SER A 76 13.35 -5.67 20.21
N ASP A 77 13.18 -4.38 19.95
CA ASP A 77 11.95 -3.67 20.28
C ASP A 77 10.81 -4.12 19.37
N ALA A 78 11.09 -4.36 18.09
CA ALA A 78 10.12 -4.92 17.16
C ALA A 78 9.65 -6.31 17.59
N GLU A 79 10.56 -7.19 18.05
CA GLU A 79 10.22 -8.51 18.60
C GLU A 79 9.35 -8.41 19.85
N PHE A 80 9.71 -7.50 20.77
CA PHE A 80 8.92 -7.27 21.98
C PHE A 80 7.52 -6.82 21.64
N VAL A 81 7.37 -5.83 20.76
CA VAL A 81 6.08 -5.29 20.33
C VAL A 81 5.26 -6.36 19.59
N PHE A 82 5.90 -7.10 18.68
CA PHE A 82 5.24 -8.20 17.96
C PHE A 82 4.67 -9.22 18.93
N ASN A 83 5.47 -9.74 19.87
CA ASN A 83 5.04 -10.72 20.84
C ASN A 83 3.94 -10.20 21.79
N LYS A 84 4.00 -8.91 22.17
CA LYS A 84 3.01 -8.27 23.04
C LYS A 84 1.62 -8.20 22.42
N TYR A 85 1.54 -7.92 21.13
CA TYR A 85 0.28 -7.71 20.43
C TYR A 85 -0.14 -8.87 19.53
N ASP A 86 0.69 -9.93 19.42
CA ASP A 86 0.39 -11.06 18.56
C ASP A 86 -0.89 -11.77 18.98
N SER A 87 -1.83 -11.81 18.06
CA SER A 87 -3.13 -12.47 18.24
C SER A 87 -3.60 -13.05 16.91
N LYS A 88 -4.43 -14.09 16.99
CA LYS A 88 -5.06 -14.68 15.80
C LYS A 88 -5.80 -13.62 14.97
N LYS A 89 -6.47 -12.67 15.67
CA LYS A 89 -7.21 -11.57 15.03
C LYS A 89 -6.28 -10.65 14.24
N PHE A 90 -5.16 -10.23 14.84
CA PHE A 90 -4.22 -9.32 14.19
C PHE A 90 -3.43 -10.00 13.07
N ARG A 91 -3.05 -11.27 13.25
CA ARG A 91 -2.46 -12.06 12.17
C ARG A 91 -3.38 -12.13 10.96
N SER A 92 -4.63 -12.55 11.17
CA SER A 92 -5.63 -12.64 10.09
C SER A 92 -5.88 -11.31 9.40
N ALA A 93 -6.00 -10.21 10.17
CA ALA A 93 -6.19 -8.87 9.59
C ALA A 93 -4.98 -8.41 8.77
N SER A 94 -3.76 -8.70 9.25
CA SER A 94 -2.53 -8.37 8.51
C SER A 94 -2.40 -9.17 7.23
N ASP A 95 -2.76 -10.45 7.24
CA ASP A 95 -2.75 -11.31 6.04
C ASP A 95 -3.81 -10.85 5.02
N GLU A 96 -5.01 -10.51 5.47
CA GLU A 96 -6.07 -9.95 4.62
C GLU A 96 -5.67 -8.58 4.02
N LEU A 97 -4.95 -7.74 4.78
CA LEU A 97 -4.43 -6.46 4.29
C LEU A 97 -3.37 -6.68 3.19
N SER A 98 -2.48 -7.65 3.38
CA SER A 98 -1.50 -8.03 2.35
C SER A 98 -2.20 -8.58 1.10
N ALA A 99 -3.21 -9.43 1.28
CA ALA A 99 -4.01 -9.95 0.17
C ALA A 99 -4.79 -8.85 -0.57
N PHE A 100 -5.28 -7.83 0.15
CA PHE A 100 -5.88 -6.65 -0.47
C PHE A 100 -4.85 -5.90 -1.34
N ALA A 101 -3.64 -5.66 -0.83
CA ALA A 101 -2.58 -5.00 -1.58
C ALA A 101 -2.18 -5.79 -2.83
N ASP A 102 -2.09 -7.12 -2.72
CA ASP A 102 -1.83 -8.01 -3.86
C ASP A 102 -2.89 -7.88 -4.96
N ARG A 103 -4.18 -7.86 -4.59
CA ARG A 103 -5.27 -7.68 -5.56
C ARG A 103 -5.22 -6.33 -6.26
N VAL A 104 -4.83 -5.27 -5.55
CA VAL A 104 -4.63 -3.95 -6.15
C VAL A 104 -3.45 -3.94 -7.12
N LEU A 105 -2.34 -4.62 -6.79
CA LEU A 105 -1.21 -4.79 -7.70
C LEU A 105 -1.59 -5.59 -8.95
N GLU A 106 -2.34 -6.68 -8.81
CA GLU A 106 -2.85 -7.46 -9.96
C GLU A 106 -3.73 -6.59 -10.87
N TYR A 107 -4.66 -5.81 -10.29
CA TYR A 107 -5.45 -4.88 -11.08
C TYR A 107 -4.56 -3.91 -11.86
N TYR A 108 -3.45 -3.45 -11.26
CA TYR A 108 -2.53 -2.51 -11.90
C TYR A 108 -1.75 -3.16 -13.04
N VAL A 109 -1.40 -4.44 -12.91
CA VAL A 109 -0.81 -5.25 -13.99
C VAL A 109 -1.82 -5.43 -15.13
N ASP A 110 -3.04 -5.87 -14.81
CA ASP A 110 -4.11 -6.10 -15.80
C ASP A 110 -4.46 -4.83 -16.59
N SER A 111 -4.40 -3.67 -15.92
CA SER A 111 -4.61 -2.36 -16.55
C SER A 111 -3.41 -1.86 -17.36
N ARG A 112 -2.34 -2.64 -17.47
CA ARG A 112 -1.07 -2.31 -18.12
C ARG A 112 -0.33 -1.10 -17.48
N GLY A 113 -0.62 -0.80 -16.24
CA GLY A 113 0.10 0.22 -15.47
C GLY A 113 1.46 -0.26 -14.97
N MET A 114 1.65 -1.59 -14.91
CA MET A 114 2.87 -2.26 -14.44
C MET A 114 3.08 -3.57 -15.19
N SER A 115 4.32 -3.99 -15.38
CA SER A 115 4.61 -5.32 -15.91
C SER A 115 4.53 -6.41 -14.82
N PRO A 116 4.22 -7.67 -15.17
CA PRO A 116 4.22 -8.77 -14.22
C PRO A 116 5.55 -8.95 -13.48
N GLU A 117 6.67 -8.76 -14.16
CA GLU A 117 8.01 -8.91 -13.58
C GLU A 117 8.25 -7.87 -12.47
N VAL A 118 7.79 -6.64 -12.67
CA VAL A 118 7.89 -5.57 -11.66
C VAL A 118 7.00 -5.87 -10.46
N ARG A 119 5.78 -6.42 -10.68
CA ARG A 119 4.92 -6.90 -9.60
C ARG A 119 5.61 -7.97 -8.77
N ASP A 120 6.22 -8.97 -9.41
CA ASP A 120 6.88 -10.09 -8.74
C ASP A 120 8.06 -9.60 -7.88
N ILE A 121 8.87 -8.68 -8.40
CA ILE A 121 9.94 -8.02 -7.64
C ILE A 121 9.37 -7.27 -6.42
N ILE A 122 8.25 -6.55 -6.57
CA ILE A 122 7.62 -5.82 -5.46
C ILE A 122 7.16 -6.81 -4.38
N LYS A 123 6.52 -7.91 -4.76
CA LYS A 123 6.03 -8.93 -3.82
C LYS A 123 7.19 -9.64 -3.11
N GLU A 124 8.23 -10.01 -3.83
CA GLU A 124 9.43 -10.62 -3.25
C GLU A 124 10.11 -9.68 -2.24
N GLN A 125 10.26 -8.41 -2.60
CA GLN A 125 10.88 -7.42 -1.74
C GLN A 125 9.99 -6.95 -0.59
N ASN A 126 8.69 -7.17 -0.64
CA ASN A 126 7.74 -6.73 0.38
C ASN A 126 6.71 -7.83 0.70
N PRO A 127 7.14 -8.93 1.34
CA PRO A 127 6.26 -10.06 1.66
C PRO A 127 5.10 -9.65 2.58
N ILE A 128 5.31 -8.60 3.38
CA ILE A 128 4.26 -7.97 4.19
C ILE A 128 4.19 -6.51 3.77
N TYR A 129 3.22 -6.18 2.92
CA TYR A 129 3.05 -4.82 2.46
C TYR A 129 2.24 -3.99 3.46
N LEU A 130 2.90 -2.99 4.04
CA LEU A 130 2.26 -1.94 4.82
C LEU A 130 2.72 -0.60 4.26
N PRO A 131 1.82 0.25 3.75
CA PRO A 131 2.19 1.58 3.29
C PRO A 131 2.59 2.45 4.49
N LEU A 132 3.87 2.75 4.60
CA LEU A 132 4.43 3.58 5.68
C LEU A 132 4.85 4.92 5.09
N PHE A 133 4.55 5.99 5.82
CA PHE A 133 5.10 7.32 5.53
C PHE A 133 6.57 7.34 5.94
N ARG A 134 7.39 8.00 5.13
CA ARG A 134 8.83 8.13 5.39
C ARG A 134 9.20 9.57 5.54
N PHE A 135 10.12 9.84 6.46
CA PHE A 135 10.68 11.16 6.66
C PHE A 135 11.69 11.49 5.54
N PHE A 136 11.54 12.64 4.93
CA PHE A 136 12.46 13.17 3.95
C PHE A 136 13.18 14.37 4.56
N ASN A 137 14.41 14.18 5.01
CA ASN A 137 15.23 15.25 5.60
C ASN A 137 15.61 16.36 4.60
N GLU A 138 15.42 16.12 3.31
CA GLU A 138 15.59 17.15 2.32
C GLU A 138 14.28 17.97 2.22
N PRO A 139 14.36 19.32 2.26
CA PRO A 139 13.21 20.12 1.90
C PRO A 139 12.78 19.68 0.52
N SER A 140 11.54 19.21 0.44
CA SER A 140 11.00 18.66 -0.80
C SER A 140 11.28 19.65 -1.92
N ARG A 141 12.10 19.28 -2.90
CA ARG A 141 12.23 19.99 -4.17
C ARG A 141 10.95 19.84 -5.02
N PHE A 142 9.82 19.75 -4.36
CA PHE A 142 8.54 20.03 -4.97
C PHE A 142 8.50 21.54 -5.22
N LYS A 143 9.20 21.97 -6.24
CA LYS A 143 8.91 23.25 -6.87
C LYS A 143 7.45 23.16 -7.32
N SER A 144 6.56 23.70 -6.49
CA SER A 144 5.23 24.08 -6.92
C SER A 144 5.40 24.87 -8.21
N GLY A 145 4.92 24.33 -9.31
CA GLY A 145 5.00 25.02 -10.59
C GLY A 145 5.87 24.37 -11.68
N THR A 146 6.53 23.24 -11.43
CA THR A 146 7.13 22.50 -12.56
C THR A 146 5.99 21.89 -13.37
N LYS A 147 5.77 22.46 -14.57
CA LYS A 147 4.89 21.92 -15.58
C LYS A 147 5.22 20.43 -15.75
N SER A 148 4.42 19.57 -15.13
CA SER A 148 4.48 18.14 -15.34
C SER A 148 4.17 17.91 -16.81
N ARG A 149 5.23 17.75 -17.61
CA ARG A 149 5.07 17.25 -18.97
C ARG A 149 4.53 15.84 -18.83
N ILE A 150 3.26 15.66 -19.11
CA ILE A 150 2.65 14.36 -19.38
C ILE A 150 3.27 13.86 -20.69
N SER A 151 4.52 13.44 -20.66
CA SER A 151 5.13 12.75 -21.78
C SER A 151 4.82 11.27 -21.61
N GLY A 152 3.81 10.79 -22.34
CA GLY A 152 3.30 9.44 -22.33
C GLY A 152 4.24 8.36 -22.85
N LYS A 153 5.53 8.39 -22.53
CA LYS A 153 6.49 7.41 -23.07
C LYS A 153 7.28 6.58 -22.07
N LYS A 154 7.06 6.74 -20.75
CA LYS A 154 7.68 5.81 -19.78
C LYS A 154 6.70 5.52 -18.66
N PRO A 155 6.26 4.27 -18.49
CA PRO A 155 5.54 3.86 -17.30
C PRO A 155 6.38 4.18 -16.07
N VAL A 156 5.72 4.38 -14.94
CA VAL A 156 6.31 4.74 -13.66
C VAL A 156 7.64 4.01 -13.45
N LYS A 157 8.74 4.75 -13.49
CA LYS A 157 10.06 4.19 -13.25
C LYS A 157 10.12 3.73 -11.80
N THR A 158 10.11 2.42 -11.64
CA THR A 158 10.55 1.71 -10.42
C THR A 158 9.93 2.25 -9.12
N LEU A 159 8.87 1.63 -8.67
CA LEU A 159 8.42 1.66 -7.28
C LEU A 159 9.46 0.94 -6.40
N LYS A 160 10.64 1.51 -6.28
CA LYS A 160 11.63 1.03 -5.30
C LYS A 160 11.18 1.51 -3.93
N GLY A 161 11.02 0.59 -2.99
CA GLY A 161 10.89 0.94 -1.58
C GLY A 161 12.05 1.86 -1.19
N SER A 162 11.77 2.96 -0.50
CA SER A 162 12.81 3.84 0.03
C SER A 162 13.44 3.18 1.26
N GLY A 163 14.78 3.12 1.35
CA GLY A 163 15.51 2.73 2.55
C GLY A 163 15.59 3.84 3.62
N ARG A 164 14.78 4.90 3.51
CA ARG A 164 14.79 6.04 4.44
C ARG A 164 14.00 5.72 5.70
N GLN A 165 14.40 6.35 6.82
CA GLN A 165 13.75 6.22 8.11
C GLN A 165 12.24 6.49 8.05
N ILE A 166 11.47 5.71 8.80
CA ILE A 166 10.01 5.79 8.89
C ILE A 166 9.65 6.75 10.03
N ILE A 167 8.57 7.50 9.86
CA ILE A 167 7.98 8.37 10.90
C ILE A 167 6.90 7.58 11.62
#